data_d2a62e120f567252268622a93ccb6a19
#
_entry.id   d2a62e120f567252268622a93ccb6a19
#
_cell.length_a   1.000
_cell.length_b   1.000
_cell.length_c   1.000
_cell.angle_alpha   90.00
_cell.angle_beta   90.00
_cell.angle_gamma   90.00
#
_symmetry.space_group_name_H-M   'P 1'
#
loop_
_entity.id
_entity.type
_entity.pdbx_description
1 polymer ?
#
loop_
_entity_poly.entity_id
_entity_poly.type
_entity_poly.pdbx_seq_one_letter_code
_entity_poly.pdbx_strand_id
1 'polypeptide(L)'
;MNKNQIKQNSLKAWLLATRPKTLSGAAVPVLIGIALAYSDISSEFGAEYFNWVPAVLCLLFAFVMQINANFINDFFDYANGNDDTERRLGPLRACTQGWVSVDAMKRAIALTTVIACVVGLPLIWFGGLEMILVGVVCVVFCFLYTTHLSYMGLGDLLVLVFFGIVPVCITYYVIYCSVRYPYLAEDYVPHYCTWQVFLASVACGLVVDGLLVVNNYRDRENDREDGKLTLVVRLGARNSRRLFLALGIVACALGVVFWMNGHLLAFVLPVLFLVLHVYTWLKLKGARPLSESRAAWAATMNNCLGEAARNILVYGLCVVIGLLILL
;
A
#
# COMPACT_ATOMS: atom_id res chain seq x y z
N MET A 1 31.09 9.52 -19.99
CA MET A 1 31.17 9.56 -18.52
C MET A 1 30.54 8.28 -17.98
N ASN A 2 31.34 7.43 -17.31
CA ASN A 2 30.90 6.14 -16.76
C ASN A 2 29.75 6.34 -15.76
N LYS A 3 28.52 6.07 -16.17
CA LYS A 3 27.44 5.75 -15.21
C LYS A 3 27.92 4.50 -14.47
N ASN A 4 28.10 4.60 -13.14
CA ASN A 4 28.42 3.48 -12.27
C ASN A 4 27.58 2.27 -12.68
N GLN A 5 28.18 1.33 -13.42
CA GLN A 5 27.51 0.10 -13.81
C GLN A 5 27.21 -0.66 -12.52
N ILE A 6 25.93 -0.80 -12.20
CA ILE A 6 25.49 -1.60 -11.05
C ILE A 6 25.85 -3.05 -11.41
N LYS A 7 26.71 -3.66 -10.59
CA LYS A 7 27.11 -5.07 -10.79
C LYS A 7 25.87 -5.95 -10.71
N GLN A 8 25.68 -6.81 -11.71
CA GLN A 8 24.55 -7.73 -11.78
C GLN A 8 24.46 -8.58 -10.50
N ASN A 9 23.22 -8.76 -10.01
CA ASN A 9 22.88 -9.49 -8.80
C ASN A 9 23.59 -9.01 -7.52
N SER A 10 24.13 -7.77 -7.51
CA SER A 10 24.72 -7.17 -6.31
C SER A 10 23.66 -6.77 -5.28
N LEU A 11 24.07 -6.59 -4.02
CA LEU A 11 23.18 -6.08 -2.96
C LEU A 11 22.49 -4.78 -3.37
N LYS A 12 23.22 -3.85 -4.02
CA LYS A 12 22.66 -2.59 -4.54
C LYS A 12 21.58 -2.83 -5.59
N ALA A 13 21.78 -3.80 -6.50
CA ALA A 13 20.77 -4.19 -7.49
C ALA A 13 19.48 -4.70 -6.83
N TRP A 14 19.60 -5.55 -5.83
CA TRP A 14 18.48 -6.08 -5.07
C TRP A 14 17.77 -5.02 -4.25
N LEU A 15 18.49 -4.13 -3.56
CA LEU A 15 17.89 -3.01 -2.84
C LEU A 15 17.08 -2.08 -3.76
N LEU A 16 17.53 -1.87 -5.01
CA LEU A 16 16.75 -1.10 -5.99
C LEU A 16 15.50 -1.87 -6.46
N ALA A 17 15.61 -3.19 -6.64
CA ALA A 17 14.50 -4.04 -7.04
C ALA A 17 13.41 -4.12 -5.96
N THR A 18 13.74 -4.11 -4.68
CA THR A 18 12.76 -4.12 -3.57
C THR A 18 11.94 -2.82 -3.47
N ARG A 19 12.38 -1.73 -4.12
CA ARG A 19 11.69 -0.41 -4.13
C ARG A 19 11.32 0.07 -2.72
N PRO A 20 12.27 0.41 -1.84
CA PRO A 20 11.99 0.75 -0.43
C PRO A 20 10.93 1.84 -0.24
N LYS A 21 10.81 2.76 -1.19
CA LYS A 21 9.80 3.86 -1.13
C LYS A 21 8.35 3.36 -1.16
N THR A 22 8.09 2.16 -1.67
CA THR A 22 6.74 1.59 -1.73
C THR A 22 6.37 0.82 -0.46
N LEU A 23 7.33 0.54 0.42
CA LEU A 23 7.09 -0.17 1.67
C LEU A 23 6.19 0.62 2.64
N SER A 24 6.15 1.95 2.52
CA SER A 24 5.22 2.78 3.29
C SER A 24 3.76 2.43 3.02
N GLY A 25 3.43 2.11 1.75
CA GLY A 25 2.08 1.68 1.37
C GLY A 25 1.66 0.35 2.02
N ALA A 26 2.61 -0.53 2.33
CA ALA A 26 2.34 -1.79 3.02
C ALA A 26 2.35 -1.63 4.56
N ALA A 27 3.25 -0.79 5.10
CA ALA A 27 3.39 -0.61 6.54
C ALA A 27 2.22 0.16 7.15
N VAL A 28 1.81 1.27 6.53
CA VAL A 28 0.82 2.20 7.10
C VAL A 28 -0.52 1.53 7.42
N PRO A 29 -1.15 0.75 6.52
CA PRO A 29 -2.41 0.10 6.86
C PRO A 29 -2.28 -0.91 8.01
N VAL A 30 -1.18 -1.66 8.07
CA VAL A 30 -0.93 -2.60 9.18
C VAL A 30 -0.74 -1.83 10.50
N LEU A 31 0.01 -0.72 10.50
CA LEU A 31 0.21 0.11 11.69
C LEU A 31 -1.11 0.73 12.18
N ILE A 32 -2.00 1.14 11.29
CA ILE A 32 -3.35 1.61 11.66
C ILE A 32 -4.16 0.46 12.29
N GLY A 33 -4.12 -0.75 11.71
CA GLY A 33 -4.79 -1.92 12.28
C GLY A 33 -4.25 -2.28 13.67
N ILE A 34 -2.92 -2.20 13.86
CA ILE A 34 -2.26 -2.41 15.16
C ILE A 34 -2.73 -1.35 16.18
N ALA A 35 -2.75 -0.07 15.80
CA ALA A 35 -3.13 1.02 16.71
C ALA A 35 -4.59 0.94 17.12
N LEU A 36 -5.49 0.59 16.20
CA LEU A 36 -6.91 0.35 16.50
C LEU A 36 -7.08 -0.82 17.48
N ALA A 37 -6.42 -1.96 17.20
CA ALA A 37 -6.48 -3.12 18.09
C ALA A 37 -5.89 -2.80 19.48
N TYR A 38 -4.78 -2.06 19.53
CA TYR A 38 -4.18 -1.64 20.81
C TYR A 38 -5.11 -0.73 21.60
N SER A 39 -5.73 0.25 20.94
CA SER A 39 -6.68 1.17 21.58
C SER A 39 -7.88 0.43 22.17
N ASP A 40 -8.53 -0.45 21.38
CA ASP A 40 -9.71 -1.18 21.81
C ASP A 40 -9.37 -2.18 22.93
N ILE A 41 -8.29 -2.97 22.78
CA ILE A 41 -7.85 -3.93 23.79
C ILE A 41 -7.46 -3.19 25.09
N SER A 42 -6.73 -2.08 25.00
CA SER A 42 -6.32 -1.33 26.18
C SER A 42 -7.50 -0.74 26.96
N SER A 43 -8.54 -0.29 26.24
CA SER A 43 -9.75 0.26 26.88
C SER A 43 -10.67 -0.80 27.45
N GLU A 44 -10.74 -1.98 26.85
CA GLU A 44 -11.66 -3.07 27.23
C GLU A 44 -11.06 -4.02 28.27
N PHE A 45 -9.79 -4.39 28.12
CA PHE A 45 -9.12 -5.42 28.91
C PHE A 45 -7.92 -4.92 29.71
N GLY A 46 -7.25 -3.86 29.23
CA GLY A 46 -5.97 -3.36 29.72
C GLY A 46 -4.84 -3.57 28.72
N ALA A 47 -3.89 -2.65 28.70
CA ALA A 47 -2.77 -2.64 27.74
C ALA A 47 -1.85 -3.88 27.85
N GLU A 48 -1.80 -4.50 29.04
CA GLU A 48 -1.02 -5.71 29.32
C GLU A 48 -1.51 -6.94 28.58
N TYR A 49 -2.77 -6.94 28.12
CA TYR A 49 -3.34 -8.05 27.34
C TYR A 49 -3.06 -7.93 25.84
N PHE A 50 -2.42 -6.86 25.38
CA PHE A 50 -2.06 -6.69 23.98
C PHE A 50 -0.94 -7.66 23.57
N ASN A 51 -1.19 -8.46 22.54
CA ASN A 51 -0.22 -9.41 22.03
C ASN A 51 0.56 -8.85 20.83
N TRP A 52 1.85 -8.61 21.03
CA TRP A 52 2.75 -8.07 19.98
C TRP A 52 3.13 -9.10 18.91
N VAL A 53 3.00 -10.41 19.18
CA VAL A 53 3.44 -11.46 18.23
C VAL A 53 2.65 -11.38 16.91
N PRO A 54 1.31 -11.44 16.89
CA PRO A 54 0.56 -11.31 15.65
C PRO A 54 0.75 -9.94 14.98
N ALA A 55 0.94 -8.85 15.73
CA ALA A 55 1.21 -7.52 15.19
C ALA A 55 2.51 -7.50 14.35
N VAL A 56 3.59 -8.06 14.90
CA VAL A 56 4.88 -8.16 14.19
C VAL A 56 4.77 -9.08 12.98
N LEU A 57 4.09 -10.23 13.10
CA LEU A 57 3.89 -11.16 11.99
C LEU A 57 3.11 -10.53 10.84
N CYS A 58 2.03 -9.78 11.12
CA CYS A 58 1.28 -9.04 10.09
C CYS A 58 2.16 -8.02 9.37
N LEU A 59 3.00 -7.28 10.11
CA LEU A 59 3.90 -6.29 9.52
C LEU A 59 4.97 -6.95 8.63
N LEU A 60 5.57 -8.04 9.09
CA LEU A 60 6.54 -8.81 8.32
C LEU A 60 5.91 -9.41 7.06
N PHE A 61 4.71 -10.00 7.18
CA PHE A 61 3.96 -10.52 6.05
C PHE A 61 3.70 -9.43 5.00
N ALA A 62 3.23 -8.27 5.42
CA ALA A 62 2.97 -7.15 4.51
C ALA A 62 4.23 -6.67 3.79
N PHE A 63 5.38 -6.59 4.49
CA PHE A 63 6.64 -6.23 3.85
C PHE A 63 7.12 -7.27 2.83
N VAL A 64 7.04 -8.56 3.17
CA VAL A 64 7.43 -9.63 2.26
C VAL A 64 6.53 -9.65 1.03
N MET A 65 5.22 -9.51 1.20
CA MET A 65 4.26 -9.43 0.10
C MET A 65 4.49 -8.21 -0.80
N GLN A 66 4.83 -7.05 -0.22
CA GLN A 66 5.15 -5.84 -0.99
C GLN A 66 6.43 -6.02 -1.83
N ILE A 67 7.47 -6.63 -1.26
CA ILE A 67 8.70 -6.94 -1.97
C ILE A 67 8.42 -7.94 -3.10
N ASN A 68 7.65 -8.98 -2.82
CA ASN A 68 7.23 -9.98 -3.82
C ASN A 68 6.46 -9.32 -4.97
N ALA A 69 5.50 -8.44 -4.66
CA ALA A 69 4.75 -7.68 -5.67
C ALA A 69 5.69 -6.83 -6.56
N ASN A 70 6.71 -6.20 -5.99
CA ASN A 70 7.68 -5.43 -6.76
C ASN A 70 8.51 -6.32 -7.69
N PHE A 71 8.91 -7.52 -7.24
CA PHE A 71 9.65 -8.50 -8.06
C PHE A 71 8.77 -9.06 -9.19
N ILE A 72 7.53 -9.41 -8.88
CA ILE A 72 6.54 -9.88 -9.87
C ILE A 72 6.33 -8.80 -10.95
N ASN A 73 6.09 -7.55 -10.54
CA ASN A 73 5.95 -6.43 -11.47
C ASN A 73 7.20 -6.22 -12.35
N ASP A 74 8.39 -6.33 -11.77
CA ASP A 74 9.66 -6.17 -12.50
C ASP A 74 9.82 -7.26 -13.56
N PHE A 75 9.56 -8.53 -13.17
CA PHE A 75 9.67 -9.68 -14.04
C PHE A 75 8.65 -9.67 -15.18
N PHE A 76 7.36 -9.48 -14.88
CA PHE A 76 6.30 -9.56 -15.89
C PHE A 76 6.33 -8.38 -16.86
N ASP A 77 6.65 -7.17 -16.41
CA ASP A 77 6.80 -6.03 -17.32
C ASP A 77 7.97 -6.25 -18.29
N TYR A 78 9.10 -6.85 -17.82
CA TYR A 78 10.20 -7.25 -18.68
C TYR A 78 9.78 -8.35 -19.68
N ALA A 79 9.12 -9.41 -19.19
CA ALA A 79 8.73 -10.56 -20.02
C ALA A 79 7.71 -10.20 -21.10
N ASN A 80 6.84 -9.24 -20.83
CA ASN A 80 5.82 -8.76 -21.76
C ASN A 80 6.34 -7.66 -22.73
N GLY A 81 7.60 -7.24 -22.60
CA GLY A 81 8.17 -6.17 -23.42
C GLY A 81 7.60 -4.77 -23.15
N ASN A 82 6.85 -4.60 -22.05
CA ASN A 82 6.19 -3.34 -21.70
C ASN A 82 7.15 -2.30 -21.08
N ASP A 83 8.42 -2.63 -20.95
CA ASP A 83 9.40 -1.82 -20.23
C ASP A 83 10.50 -1.29 -21.18
N ASP A 84 10.08 -0.57 -22.21
CA ASP A 84 10.99 0.13 -23.10
C ASP A 84 11.70 1.28 -22.36
N THR A 85 13.02 1.19 -22.28
CA THR A 85 13.89 2.17 -21.58
C THR A 85 13.76 3.58 -22.14
N GLU A 86 13.47 3.74 -23.44
CA GLU A 86 13.35 5.04 -24.08
C GLU A 86 11.99 5.69 -23.81
N ARG A 87 10.95 4.87 -23.68
CA ARG A 87 9.57 5.34 -23.42
C ARG A 87 9.26 5.48 -21.93
N ARG A 88 10.07 4.89 -21.06
CA ARG A 88 9.80 4.87 -19.62
C ARG A 88 9.95 6.24 -18.98
N LEU A 89 8.92 6.65 -18.20
CA LEU A 89 8.88 7.90 -17.43
C LEU A 89 9.20 7.68 -15.95
N GLY A 90 9.01 6.46 -15.46
CA GLY A 90 9.23 6.08 -14.07
C GLY A 90 10.65 5.56 -13.76
N PRO A 91 10.89 5.13 -12.50
CA PRO A 91 12.16 4.55 -12.12
C PRO A 91 12.54 3.34 -12.97
N LEU A 92 13.83 3.18 -13.24
CA LEU A 92 14.36 2.06 -14.00
C LEU A 92 14.09 0.72 -13.30
N ARG A 93 13.87 -0.35 -14.06
CA ARG A 93 13.59 -1.69 -13.57
C ARG A 93 14.84 -2.57 -13.59
N ALA A 94 14.95 -3.45 -12.60
CA ALA A 94 16.17 -4.24 -12.41
C ALA A 94 16.37 -5.28 -13.51
N CYS A 95 15.32 -5.94 -13.99
CA CYS A 95 15.43 -6.90 -15.10
C CYS A 95 15.77 -6.20 -16.42
N THR A 96 15.06 -5.14 -16.77
CA THR A 96 15.29 -4.39 -18.03
C THR A 96 16.68 -3.76 -18.09
N GLN A 97 17.22 -3.30 -16.96
CA GLN A 97 18.55 -2.75 -16.88
C GLN A 97 19.67 -3.81 -16.77
N GLY A 98 19.31 -5.09 -16.70
CA GLY A 98 20.27 -6.19 -16.47
C GLY A 98 20.91 -6.18 -15.09
N TRP A 99 20.39 -5.39 -14.13
CA TRP A 99 20.91 -5.35 -12.76
C TRP A 99 20.62 -6.64 -12.00
N VAL A 100 19.48 -7.28 -12.28
CA VAL A 100 19.13 -8.61 -11.78
C VAL A 100 18.84 -9.49 -12.98
N SER A 101 19.46 -10.68 -13.02
CA SER A 101 19.19 -11.64 -14.08
C SER A 101 17.77 -12.22 -13.95
N VAL A 102 17.15 -12.54 -15.08
CA VAL A 102 15.77 -13.07 -15.15
C VAL A 102 15.62 -14.32 -14.27
N ASP A 103 16.59 -15.25 -14.33
CA ASP A 103 16.53 -16.47 -13.52
C ASP A 103 16.73 -16.22 -12.02
N ALA A 104 17.54 -15.20 -11.66
CA ALA A 104 17.64 -14.77 -10.27
C ALA A 104 16.34 -14.15 -9.78
N MET A 105 15.66 -13.35 -10.62
CA MET A 105 14.39 -12.74 -10.29
C MET A 105 13.27 -13.79 -10.09
N LYS A 106 13.18 -14.81 -10.97
CA LYS A 106 12.25 -15.94 -10.80
C LYS A 106 12.47 -16.67 -9.47
N ARG A 107 13.74 -16.95 -9.13
CA ARG A 107 14.07 -17.58 -7.84
C ARG A 107 13.71 -16.69 -6.66
N ALA A 108 13.94 -15.38 -6.76
CA ALA A 108 13.58 -14.42 -5.72
C ALA A 108 12.06 -14.35 -5.51
N ILE A 109 11.25 -14.36 -6.58
CA ILE A 109 9.79 -14.42 -6.49
C ILE A 109 9.35 -15.71 -5.77
N ALA A 110 9.89 -16.87 -6.17
CA ALA A 110 9.58 -18.13 -5.51
C ALA A 110 9.97 -18.11 -4.02
N LEU A 111 11.17 -17.64 -3.70
CA LEU A 111 11.67 -17.54 -2.33
C LEU A 111 10.84 -16.58 -1.48
N THR A 112 10.53 -15.39 -1.98
CA THR A 112 9.71 -14.42 -1.22
C THR A 112 8.28 -14.91 -1.04
N THR A 113 7.72 -15.66 -2.00
CA THR A 113 6.40 -16.32 -1.83
C THR A 113 6.47 -17.36 -0.71
N VAL A 114 7.49 -18.21 -0.69
CA VAL A 114 7.67 -19.20 0.40
C VAL A 114 7.85 -18.51 1.76
N ILE A 115 8.68 -17.45 1.82
CA ILE A 115 8.86 -16.67 3.06
C ILE A 115 7.52 -16.06 3.52
N ALA A 116 6.71 -15.52 2.60
CA ALA A 116 5.38 -15.00 2.94
C ALA A 116 4.49 -16.11 3.55
N CYS A 117 4.48 -17.30 2.96
CA CYS A 117 3.75 -18.45 3.54
C CYS A 117 4.27 -18.80 4.93
N VAL A 118 5.59 -18.89 5.12
CA VAL A 118 6.19 -19.24 6.43
C VAL A 118 5.86 -18.19 7.49
N VAL A 119 5.88 -16.89 7.14
CA VAL A 119 5.54 -15.81 8.07
C VAL A 119 4.03 -15.74 8.32
N GLY A 120 3.21 -16.06 7.32
CA GLY A 120 1.75 -16.02 7.41
C GLY A 120 1.14 -17.21 8.15
N LEU A 121 1.75 -18.41 8.05
CA LEU A 121 1.22 -19.63 8.67
C LEU A 121 0.98 -19.51 10.20
N PRO A 122 1.87 -18.90 11.00
CA PRO A 122 1.60 -18.73 12.44
C PRO A 122 0.39 -17.85 12.76
N LEU A 123 -0.08 -17.00 11.83
CA LEU A 123 -1.29 -16.19 12.01
C LEU A 123 -2.55 -17.05 12.16
N ILE A 124 -2.53 -18.31 11.67
CA ILE A 124 -3.61 -19.29 11.83
C ILE A 124 -3.87 -19.58 13.32
N TRP A 125 -2.81 -19.59 14.12
CA TRP A 125 -2.92 -19.81 15.57
C TRP A 125 -3.73 -18.73 16.29
N PHE A 126 -3.72 -17.50 15.74
CA PHE A 126 -4.42 -16.36 16.32
C PHE A 126 -5.77 -16.10 15.66
N GLY A 127 -5.82 -16.13 14.34
CA GLY A 127 -7.00 -15.74 13.55
C GLY A 127 -7.82 -16.90 12.99
N GLY A 128 -7.46 -18.18 13.30
CA GLY A 128 -8.20 -19.33 12.81
C GLY A 128 -7.82 -19.78 11.39
N LEU A 129 -8.48 -20.85 10.91
CA LEU A 129 -8.21 -21.47 9.60
C LEU A 129 -8.51 -20.52 8.42
N GLU A 130 -9.34 -19.51 8.63
CA GLU A 130 -9.69 -18.47 7.65
C GLU A 130 -8.45 -17.71 7.16
N MET A 131 -7.38 -17.66 7.98
CA MET A 131 -6.12 -17.03 7.61
C MET A 131 -5.41 -17.75 6.46
N ILE A 132 -5.67 -19.04 6.26
CA ILE A 132 -5.20 -19.77 5.07
C ILE A 132 -5.82 -19.17 3.81
N LEU A 133 -7.14 -19.00 3.82
CA LEU A 133 -7.87 -18.41 2.69
C LEU A 133 -7.38 -16.99 2.39
N VAL A 134 -7.23 -16.17 3.45
CA VAL A 134 -6.70 -14.80 3.31
C VAL A 134 -5.30 -14.80 2.69
N GLY A 135 -4.40 -15.67 3.18
CA GLY A 135 -3.04 -15.80 2.64
C GLY A 135 -3.02 -16.24 1.18
N VAL A 136 -3.82 -17.26 0.82
CA VAL A 136 -3.95 -17.73 -0.57
C VAL A 136 -4.48 -16.61 -1.46
N VAL A 137 -5.53 -15.91 -1.06
CA VAL A 137 -6.09 -14.77 -1.80
C VAL A 137 -5.03 -13.68 -1.99
N CYS A 138 -4.28 -13.30 -0.94
CA CYS A 138 -3.22 -12.30 -1.06
C CYS A 138 -2.16 -12.72 -2.10
N VAL A 139 -1.68 -13.96 -2.06
CA VAL A 139 -0.67 -14.47 -3.00
C VAL A 139 -1.23 -14.49 -4.42
N VAL A 140 -2.41 -15.07 -4.64
CA VAL A 140 -3.04 -15.17 -5.97
C VAL A 140 -3.25 -13.78 -6.57
N PHE A 141 -3.81 -12.84 -5.83
CA PHE A 141 -4.06 -11.49 -6.33
C PHE A 141 -2.77 -10.68 -6.54
N CYS A 142 -1.69 -10.97 -5.83
CA CYS A 142 -0.39 -10.38 -6.08
C CYS A 142 0.11 -10.68 -7.51
N PHE A 143 -0.10 -11.90 -8.02
CA PHE A 143 0.19 -12.28 -9.41
C PHE A 143 -0.84 -11.72 -10.39
N LEU A 144 -2.14 -11.87 -10.10
CA LEU A 144 -3.22 -11.45 -10.99
C LEU A 144 -3.24 -9.92 -11.21
N TYR A 145 -2.87 -9.14 -10.20
CA TYR A 145 -2.76 -7.69 -10.31
C TYR A 145 -1.88 -7.29 -11.47
N THR A 146 -0.67 -7.85 -11.54
CA THR A 146 0.32 -7.49 -12.56
C THR A 146 -0.02 -8.05 -13.94
N THR A 147 -0.55 -9.28 -14.00
CA THR A 147 -0.72 -9.98 -15.28
C THR A 147 -1.99 -9.58 -16.02
N HIS A 148 -3.09 -9.32 -15.32
CA HIS A 148 -4.41 -9.15 -15.94
C HIS A 148 -5.19 -7.95 -15.41
N LEU A 149 -5.34 -7.83 -14.08
CA LEU A 149 -6.34 -6.93 -13.48
C LEU A 149 -6.00 -5.45 -13.63
N SER A 150 -4.70 -5.10 -13.64
CA SER A 150 -4.26 -3.72 -13.86
C SER A 150 -4.57 -3.23 -15.28
N TYR A 151 -4.59 -4.13 -16.27
CA TYR A 151 -4.95 -3.80 -17.65
C TYR A 151 -6.45 -3.56 -17.84
N MET A 152 -7.29 -4.18 -17.00
CA MET A 152 -8.74 -4.02 -17.03
C MET A 152 -9.24 -2.74 -16.33
N GLY A 153 -8.35 -1.97 -15.71
CA GLY A 153 -8.71 -0.78 -14.95
C GLY A 153 -9.24 -1.06 -13.54
N LEU A 154 -8.97 -2.25 -13.01
CA LEU A 154 -9.36 -2.65 -11.64
C LEU A 154 -8.27 -2.32 -10.60
N GLY A 155 -7.17 -1.69 -11.02
CA GLY A 155 -6.03 -1.39 -10.14
C GLY A 155 -6.42 -0.58 -8.90
N ASP A 156 -7.22 0.47 -9.07
CA ASP A 156 -7.66 1.35 -7.98
C ASP A 156 -8.52 0.57 -6.95
N LEU A 157 -9.43 -0.29 -7.41
CA LEU A 157 -10.22 -1.16 -6.52
C LEU A 157 -9.33 -2.15 -5.75
N LEU A 158 -8.34 -2.73 -6.43
CA LEU A 158 -7.43 -3.68 -5.80
C LEU A 158 -6.53 -3.00 -4.76
N VAL A 159 -6.10 -1.76 -5.01
CA VAL A 159 -5.36 -0.98 -4.01
C VAL A 159 -6.24 -0.69 -2.81
N LEU A 160 -7.50 -0.26 -3.01
CA LEU A 160 -8.45 -0.07 -1.91
C LEU A 160 -8.60 -1.34 -1.05
N VAL A 161 -8.70 -2.51 -1.68
CA VAL A 161 -8.88 -3.79 -0.98
C VAL A 161 -7.58 -4.25 -0.31
N PHE A 162 -6.47 -4.36 -1.06
CA PHE A 162 -5.23 -5.02 -0.58
C PHE A 162 -4.24 -4.08 0.10
N PHE A 163 -4.44 -2.75 0.01
CA PHE A 163 -3.67 -1.75 0.76
C PHE A 163 -4.53 -0.90 1.72
N GLY A 164 -5.80 -1.24 1.86
CA GLY A 164 -6.72 -0.63 2.81
C GLY A 164 -7.44 -1.71 3.61
N ILE A 165 -8.50 -2.28 3.03
CA ILE A 165 -9.45 -3.13 3.75
C ILE A 165 -8.76 -4.38 4.35
N VAL A 166 -8.10 -5.18 3.54
CA VAL A 166 -7.48 -6.43 4.00
C VAL A 166 -6.43 -6.18 5.09
N PRO A 167 -5.38 -5.35 4.86
CA PRO A 167 -4.32 -5.22 5.87
C PRO A 167 -4.79 -4.54 7.17
N VAL A 168 -5.72 -3.58 7.13
CA VAL A 168 -6.23 -2.95 8.37
C VAL A 168 -7.14 -3.91 9.12
N CYS A 169 -8.18 -4.45 8.44
CA CYS A 169 -9.18 -5.28 9.11
C CYS A 169 -8.62 -6.62 9.58
N ILE A 170 -7.78 -7.28 8.77
CA ILE A 170 -7.20 -8.58 9.14
C ILE A 170 -6.16 -8.41 10.26
N THR A 171 -5.34 -7.36 10.22
CA THR A 171 -4.39 -7.08 11.31
C THR A 171 -5.14 -6.84 12.63
N TYR A 172 -6.16 -5.99 12.61
CA TYR A 172 -7.02 -5.77 13.77
C TYR A 172 -7.61 -7.08 14.29
N TYR A 173 -8.26 -7.85 13.41
CA TYR A 173 -8.91 -9.10 13.73
C TYR A 173 -7.97 -10.10 14.39
N VAL A 174 -6.81 -10.37 13.77
CA VAL A 174 -5.86 -11.38 14.27
C VAL A 174 -5.30 -10.99 15.64
N ILE A 175 -5.03 -9.69 15.86
CA ILE A 175 -4.54 -9.20 17.15
C ILE A 175 -5.64 -9.30 18.19
N TYR A 176 -6.86 -8.88 17.89
CA TYR A 176 -7.98 -8.93 18.82
C TYR A 176 -8.35 -10.37 19.22
N CYS A 177 -8.35 -11.31 18.27
CA CYS A 177 -8.54 -12.74 18.53
C CYS A 177 -7.40 -13.37 19.36
N SER A 178 -6.25 -12.73 19.47
CA SER A 178 -5.11 -13.23 20.25
C SER A 178 -5.21 -12.92 21.75
N VAL A 179 -6.18 -12.11 22.17
CA VAL A 179 -6.39 -11.76 23.59
C VAL A 179 -6.70 -13.00 24.41
N ARG A 180 -6.01 -13.16 25.53
CA ARG A 180 -6.21 -14.24 26.50
C ARG A 180 -6.58 -13.63 27.86
N TYR A 181 -7.84 -13.22 27.96
CA TYR A 181 -8.37 -12.65 29.20
C TYR A 181 -9.00 -13.76 30.07
N PRO A 182 -8.62 -13.90 31.36
CA PRO A 182 -8.99 -15.04 32.21
C PRO A 182 -10.51 -15.20 32.44
N TYR A 183 -11.27 -14.12 32.26
CA TYR A 183 -12.71 -14.08 32.52
C TYR A 183 -13.57 -14.00 31.25
N LEU A 184 -12.97 -14.16 30.05
CA LEU A 184 -13.76 -14.31 28.84
C LEU A 184 -14.52 -15.64 28.90
N ALA A 185 -15.82 -15.61 28.67
CA ALA A 185 -16.63 -16.80 28.52
C ALA A 185 -16.11 -17.64 27.35
N GLU A 186 -16.22 -18.98 27.44
CA GLU A 186 -15.81 -19.89 26.37
C GLU A 186 -16.51 -19.57 25.04
N ASP A 187 -17.70 -18.97 25.10
CA ASP A 187 -18.51 -18.54 23.93
C ASP A 187 -18.24 -17.09 23.49
N TYR A 188 -17.21 -16.42 24.03
CA TYR A 188 -16.88 -15.05 23.59
C TYR A 188 -16.49 -15.04 22.13
N VAL A 189 -17.35 -14.44 21.29
CA VAL A 189 -17.09 -14.22 19.87
C VAL A 189 -16.46 -12.85 19.72
N PRO A 190 -15.18 -12.76 19.33
CA PRO A 190 -14.53 -11.47 19.09
C PRO A 190 -15.28 -10.65 18.05
N HIS A 191 -15.33 -9.34 18.22
CA HIS A 191 -15.86 -8.44 17.19
C HIS A 191 -14.94 -8.50 15.96
N TYR A 192 -15.40 -9.12 14.89
CA TYR A 192 -14.58 -9.40 13.70
C TYR A 192 -14.10 -8.13 12.98
N CYS A 193 -14.93 -7.10 12.93
CA CYS A 193 -14.59 -5.79 12.36
C CYS A 193 -15.67 -4.77 12.75
N THR A 194 -15.30 -3.78 13.51
CA THR A 194 -16.21 -2.67 13.83
C THR A 194 -16.36 -1.72 12.65
N TRP A 195 -17.44 -0.92 12.62
CA TRP A 195 -17.59 0.13 11.62
C TRP A 195 -16.43 1.12 11.62
N GLN A 196 -15.85 1.39 12.80
CA GLN A 196 -14.67 2.22 12.95
C GLN A 196 -13.49 1.63 12.17
N VAL A 197 -13.18 0.36 12.39
CA VAL A 197 -12.08 -0.35 11.72
C VAL A 197 -12.31 -0.39 10.22
N PHE A 198 -13.53 -0.71 9.78
CA PHE A 198 -13.88 -0.74 8.36
C PHE A 198 -13.72 0.63 7.69
N LEU A 199 -14.28 1.69 8.25
CA LEU A 199 -14.16 3.04 7.66
C LEU A 199 -12.73 3.56 7.71
N ALA A 200 -11.97 3.26 8.77
CA ALA A 200 -10.53 3.53 8.83
C ALA A 200 -9.75 2.82 7.72
N SER A 201 -10.11 1.56 7.44
CA SER A 201 -9.49 0.76 6.38
C SER A 201 -9.75 1.35 4.98
N VAL A 202 -11.00 1.76 4.74
CA VAL A 202 -11.38 2.45 3.48
C VAL A 202 -10.63 3.77 3.35
N ALA A 203 -10.59 4.59 4.41
CA ALA A 203 -9.85 5.86 4.40
C ALA A 203 -8.37 5.66 4.10
N CYS A 204 -7.73 4.67 4.73
CA CYS A 204 -6.34 4.31 4.46
C CYS A 204 -6.14 3.88 3.00
N GLY A 205 -7.00 3.00 2.47
CA GLY A 205 -6.95 2.54 1.08
C GLY A 205 -7.07 3.69 0.08
N LEU A 206 -7.95 4.67 0.31
CA LEU A 206 -8.09 5.86 -0.53
C LEU A 206 -6.81 6.71 -0.54
N VAL A 207 -6.14 6.86 0.61
CA VAL A 207 -4.87 7.58 0.70
C VAL A 207 -3.77 6.86 -0.09
N VAL A 208 -3.69 5.53 0.02
CA VAL A 208 -2.72 4.73 -0.74
C VAL A 208 -3.02 4.74 -2.24
N ASP A 209 -4.30 4.71 -2.62
CA ASP A 209 -4.74 4.80 -4.01
C ASP A 209 -4.30 6.12 -4.68
N GLY A 210 -4.20 7.21 -3.93
CA GLY A 210 -3.61 8.45 -4.43
C GLY A 210 -2.21 8.27 -5.03
N LEU A 211 -1.39 7.36 -4.51
CA LEU A 211 -0.09 7.01 -5.08
C LEU A 211 -0.24 6.31 -6.45
N LEU A 212 -1.19 5.37 -6.57
CA LEU A 212 -1.48 4.69 -7.83
C LEU A 212 -2.01 5.67 -8.88
N VAL A 213 -2.92 6.56 -8.49
CA VAL A 213 -3.45 7.62 -9.38
C VAL A 213 -2.33 8.49 -9.94
N VAL A 214 -1.36 8.94 -9.13
CA VAL A 214 -0.21 9.71 -9.61
C VAL A 214 0.67 8.88 -10.55
N ASN A 215 0.90 7.60 -10.24
CA ASN A 215 1.69 6.70 -11.08
C ASN A 215 1.02 6.51 -12.46
N ASN A 216 -0.27 6.19 -12.48
CA ASN A 216 -1.03 6.01 -13.71
C ASN A 216 -1.20 7.34 -14.48
N TYR A 217 -1.28 8.49 -13.77
CA TYR A 217 -1.34 9.81 -14.38
C TYR A 217 -0.04 10.18 -15.11
N ARG A 218 1.12 9.81 -14.54
CA ARG A 218 2.43 9.97 -15.19
C ARG A 218 2.48 9.18 -16.49
N ASP A 219 2.04 7.93 -16.45
CA ASP A 219 2.20 6.96 -17.54
C ASP A 219 0.98 6.93 -18.51
N ARG A 220 -0.03 7.78 -18.29
CA ARG A 220 -1.35 7.75 -18.95
C ARG A 220 -1.29 7.63 -20.48
N GLU A 221 -0.40 8.37 -21.15
CA GLU A 221 -0.31 8.34 -22.61
C GLU A 221 0.31 7.02 -23.09
N ASN A 222 1.36 6.54 -22.40
CA ASN A 222 1.96 5.24 -22.69
C ASN A 222 0.96 4.11 -22.44
N ASP A 223 0.26 4.12 -21.28
CA ASP A 223 -0.76 3.14 -20.93
C ASP A 223 -1.87 3.06 -22.00
N ARG A 224 -2.28 4.21 -22.55
CA ARG A 224 -3.26 4.27 -23.64
C ARG A 224 -2.75 3.63 -24.94
N GLU A 225 -1.51 3.94 -25.33
CA GLU A 225 -0.87 3.37 -26.52
C GLU A 225 -0.66 1.85 -26.41
N ASP A 226 -0.34 1.38 -25.20
CA ASP A 226 -0.12 -0.04 -24.89
C ASP A 226 -1.45 -0.80 -24.63
N GLY A 227 -2.62 -0.14 -24.81
CA GLY A 227 -3.94 -0.75 -24.61
C GLY A 227 -4.33 -1.00 -23.16
N LYS A 228 -3.59 -0.45 -22.19
CA LYS A 228 -3.86 -0.57 -20.76
C LYS A 228 -4.90 0.46 -20.33
N LEU A 229 -6.12 0.02 -20.07
CA LEU A 229 -7.28 0.86 -19.80
C LEU A 229 -7.43 1.18 -18.29
N THR A 230 -6.42 1.80 -17.68
CA THR A 230 -6.50 2.23 -16.27
C THR A 230 -7.65 3.21 -16.04
N LEU A 231 -8.09 3.37 -14.78
CA LEU A 231 -9.10 4.37 -14.41
C LEU A 231 -8.68 5.77 -14.88
N VAL A 232 -7.41 6.11 -14.74
CA VAL A 232 -6.84 7.40 -15.16
C VAL A 232 -6.89 7.59 -16.69
N VAL A 233 -6.66 6.55 -17.48
CA VAL A 233 -6.82 6.59 -18.94
C VAL A 233 -8.27 6.85 -19.32
N ARG A 234 -9.23 6.21 -18.66
CA ARG A 234 -10.67 6.37 -18.90
C ARG A 234 -11.18 7.76 -18.51
N LEU A 235 -10.74 8.28 -17.38
CA LEU A 235 -11.18 9.58 -16.86
C LEU A 235 -10.53 10.78 -17.58
N GLY A 236 -9.36 10.58 -18.18
CA GLY A 236 -8.57 11.62 -18.78
C GLY A 236 -7.93 12.58 -17.76
N ALA A 237 -7.07 13.49 -18.24
CA ALA A 237 -6.20 14.31 -17.41
C ALA A 237 -6.94 15.15 -16.33
N ARG A 238 -8.01 15.83 -16.73
CA ARG A 238 -8.74 16.75 -15.83
C ARG A 238 -9.40 16.02 -14.68
N ASN A 239 -10.12 14.94 -14.99
CA ASN A 239 -10.87 14.20 -13.97
C ASN A 239 -9.95 13.36 -13.09
N SER A 240 -8.83 12.85 -13.61
CA SER A 240 -7.83 12.15 -12.79
C SER A 240 -7.21 13.05 -11.71
N ARG A 241 -6.94 14.33 -12.02
CA ARG A 241 -6.50 15.29 -10.99
C ARG A 241 -7.60 15.59 -9.96
N ARG A 242 -8.87 15.62 -10.38
CA ARG A 242 -10.01 15.75 -9.45
C ARG A 242 -10.17 14.52 -8.58
N LEU A 243 -10.00 13.32 -9.16
CA LEU A 243 -10.00 12.06 -8.43
C LEU A 243 -8.92 12.08 -7.34
N PHE A 244 -7.66 12.40 -7.70
CA PHE A 244 -6.57 12.49 -6.72
C PHE A 244 -6.97 13.38 -5.54
N LEU A 245 -7.47 14.60 -5.79
CA LEU A 245 -7.89 15.51 -4.72
C LEU A 245 -9.03 14.94 -3.89
N ALA A 246 -10.04 14.35 -4.54
CA ALA A 246 -11.20 13.77 -3.88
C ALA A 246 -10.84 12.62 -2.94
N LEU A 247 -9.88 11.75 -3.33
CA LEU A 247 -9.42 10.64 -2.50
C LEU A 247 -8.92 11.12 -1.13
N GLY A 248 -8.08 12.18 -1.09
CA GLY A 248 -7.59 12.73 0.17
C GLY A 248 -8.66 13.40 1.01
N ILE A 249 -9.58 14.14 0.38
CA ILE A 249 -10.69 14.81 1.08
C ILE A 249 -11.64 13.77 1.69
N VAL A 250 -12.04 12.75 0.92
CA VAL A 250 -12.94 11.69 1.38
C VAL A 250 -12.29 10.88 2.50
N ALA A 251 -10.98 10.55 2.37
CA ALA A 251 -10.26 9.86 3.43
C ALA A 251 -10.28 10.62 4.76
N CYS A 252 -10.04 11.94 4.74
CA CYS A 252 -10.12 12.77 5.93
C CYS A 252 -11.57 12.87 6.47
N ALA A 253 -12.56 12.97 5.58
CA ALA A 253 -13.97 13.02 5.99
C ALA A 253 -14.42 11.71 6.67
N LEU A 254 -13.99 10.55 6.15
CA LEU A 254 -14.23 9.24 6.79
C LEU A 254 -13.59 9.16 8.18
N GLY A 255 -12.53 9.92 8.44
CA GLY A 255 -11.91 10.02 9.75
C GLY A 255 -12.84 10.54 10.85
N VAL A 256 -14.01 11.09 10.53
CA VAL A 256 -15.04 11.47 11.52
C VAL A 256 -15.42 10.30 12.43
N VAL A 257 -15.27 9.05 11.93
CA VAL A 257 -15.53 7.86 12.73
C VAL A 257 -14.60 7.77 13.96
N PHE A 258 -13.37 8.26 13.87
CA PHE A 258 -12.47 8.31 15.03
C PHE A 258 -12.99 9.25 16.11
N TRP A 259 -13.45 10.45 15.73
CA TRP A 259 -14.06 11.38 16.68
C TRP A 259 -15.31 10.80 17.34
N MET A 260 -16.18 10.14 16.56
CA MET A 260 -17.38 9.49 17.10
C MET A 260 -17.08 8.39 18.13
N ASN A 261 -15.89 7.80 18.09
CA ASN A 261 -15.41 6.77 19.01
C ASN A 261 -14.41 7.31 20.06
N GLY A 262 -14.38 8.64 20.30
CA GLY A 262 -13.58 9.26 21.36
C GLY A 262 -12.16 9.64 20.98
N HIS A 263 -11.70 9.37 19.73
CA HIS A 263 -10.34 9.65 19.27
C HIS A 263 -10.28 10.95 18.46
N LEU A 264 -10.54 12.09 19.10
CA LEU A 264 -10.56 13.40 18.44
C LEU A 264 -9.25 13.70 17.69
N LEU A 265 -8.09 13.35 18.28
CA LEU A 265 -6.79 13.60 17.63
C LEU A 265 -6.61 12.79 16.35
N ALA A 266 -7.09 11.55 16.29
CA ALA A 266 -7.03 10.73 15.09
C ALA A 266 -7.87 11.30 13.93
N PHE A 267 -8.88 12.13 14.24
CA PHE A 267 -9.64 12.89 13.25
C PHE A 267 -8.97 14.19 12.85
N VAL A 268 -8.41 14.95 13.81
CA VAL A 268 -7.88 16.31 13.56
C VAL A 268 -6.49 16.28 12.94
N LEU A 269 -5.56 15.44 13.44
CA LEU A 269 -4.18 15.41 12.97
C LEU A 269 -4.03 15.13 11.46
N PRO A 270 -4.86 14.29 10.79
CA PRO A 270 -4.82 14.10 9.34
C PRO A 270 -5.07 15.35 8.49
N VAL A 271 -5.49 16.48 9.07
CA VAL A 271 -5.52 17.78 8.38
C VAL A 271 -4.13 18.15 7.87
N LEU A 272 -3.05 17.78 8.59
CA LEU A 272 -1.68 17.95 8.11
C LEU A 272 -1.43 17.20 6.80
N PHE A 273 -1.88 15.94 6.72
CA PHE A 273 -1.85 15.17 5.46
C PHE A 273 -2.62 15.91 4.36
N LEU A 274 -3.83 16.40 4.66
CA LEU A 274 -4.68 17.05 3.65
C LEU A 274 -4.00 18.30 3.06
N VAL A 275 -3.33 19.10 3.87
CA VAL A 275 -2.53 20.27 3.40
C VAL A 275 -1.45 19.82 2.43
N LEU A 276 -0.68 18.77 2.77
CA LEU A 276 0.37 18.22 1.91
C LEU A 276 -0.21 17.60 0.63
N HIS A 277 -1.35 16.95 0.73
CA HIS A 277 -2.06 16.35 -0.40
C HIS A 277 -2.55 17.40 -1.39
N VAL A 278 -3.14 18.49 -0.91
CA VAL A 278 -3.54 19.64 -1.74
C VAL A 278 -2.31 20.27 -2.40
N TYR A 279 -1.20 20.40 -1.70
CA TYR A 279 0.04 20.92 -2.28
C TYR A 279 0.54 20.05 -3.45
N THR A 280 0.55 18.72 -3.28
CA THR A 280 0.87 17.78 -4.36
C THR A 280 -0.13 17.90 -5.53
N TRP A 281 -1.42 18.06 -5.24
CA TRP A 281 -2.44 18.29 -6.27
C TRP A 281 -2.20 19.58 -7.08
N LEU A 282 -1.79 20.68 -6.43
CA LEU A 282 -1.45 21.93 -7.12
C LEU A 282 -0.28 21.73 -8.08
N LYS A 283 0.74 20.94 -7.70
CA LYS A 283 1.85 20.58 -8.58
C LYS A 283 1.40 19.75 -9.78
N LEU A 284 0.52 18.76 -9.55
CA LEU A 284 -0.07 17.97 -10.65
C LEU A 284 -0.86 18.87 -11.62
N LYS A 285 -1.56 19.88 -11.11
CA LYS A 285 -2.32 20.82 -11.92
C LYS A 285 -1.43 21.77 -12.73
N GLY A 286 -0.31 22.21 -12.16
CA GLY A 286 0.64 23.13 -12.77
C GLY A 286 1.73 22.45 -13.62
N ALA A 287 1.74 21.12 -13.75
CA ALA A 287 2.74 20.42 -14.52
C ALA A 287 2.67 20.77 -16.02
N ARG A 288 3.83 21.00 -16.64
CA ARG A 288 3.91 21.21 -18.09
C ARG A 288 3.48 19.94 -18.81
N PRO A 289 2.73 20.03 -19.91
CA PRO A 289 2.29 18.86 -20.67
C PRO A 289 3.46 18.00 -21.16
N LEU A 290 3.24 16.69 -21.27
CA LEU A 290 4.21 15.73 -21.81
C LEU A 290 4.66 16.12 -23.22
N SER A 291 3.75 16.68 -24.04
CA SER A 291 4.00 17.16 -25.40
C SER A 291 4.99 18.31 -25.49
N GLU A 292 5.14 19.10 -24.42
CA GLU A 292 6.10 20.23 -24.40
C GLU A 292 7.50 19.77 -23.97
N SER A 293 7.60 18.92 -22.96
CA SER A 293 8.88 18.42 -22.46
C SER A 293 8.70 17.12 -21.66
N ARG A 294 9.12 16.00 -22.27
CA ARG A 294 9.13 14.67 -21.63
C ARG A 294 9.97 14.63 -20.35
N ALA A 295 11.14 15.26 -20.36
CA ALA A 295 12.03 15.30 -19.20
C ALA A 295 11.43 16.09 -18.03
N ALA A 296 10.83 17.26 -18.30
CA ALA A 296 10.18 18.09 -17.28
C ALA A 296 8.94 17.38 -16.71
N TRP A 297 8.14 16.73 -17.57
CA TRP A 297 7.00 15.91 -17.14
C TRP A 297 7.45 14.79 -16.21
N ALA A 298 8.41 13.95 -16.63
CA ALA A 298 8.90 12.83 -15.85
C ALA A 298 9.46 13.29 -14.48
N ALA A 299 10.25 14.39 -14.46
CA ALA A 299 10.80 14.94 -13.22
C ALA A 299 9.69 15.39 -12.26
N THR A 300 8.70 16.15 -12.76
CA THR A 300 7.58 16.64 -11.94
C THR A 300 6.73 15.49 -11.41
N MET A 301 6.39 14.52 -12.27
CA MET A 301 5.56 13.37 -11.86
C MET A 301 6.28 12.46 -10.86
N ASN A 302 7.59 12.22 -11.03
CA ASN A 302 8.37 11.43 -10.07
C ASN A 302 8.52 12.15 -8.72
N ASN A 303 8.58 13.50 -8.70
CA ASN A 303 8.51 14.27 -7.46
C ASN A 303 7.14 14.14 -6.79
N CYS A 304 6.04 14.30 -7.54
CA CYS A 304 4.69 14.11 -7.01
C CYS A 304 4.48 12.68 -6.46
N LEU A 305 5.07 11.67 -7.11
CA LEU A 305 5.03 10.29 -6.64
C LEU A 305 5.75 10.13 -5.29
N GLY A 306 6.94 10.75 -5.14
CA GLY A 306 7.66 10.80 -3.87
C GLY A 306 6.89 11.53 -2.77
N GLU A 307 6.20 12.62 -3.12
CA GLU A 307 5.33 13.36 -2.19
C GLU A 307 4.11 12.53 -1.78
N ALA A 308 3.46 11.83 -2.72
CA ALA A 308 2.35 10.95 -2.41
C ALA A 308 2.77 9.83 -1.46
N ALA A 309 3.93 9.20 -1.67
CA ALA A 309 4.49 8.20 -0.76
C ALA A 309 4.77 8.77 0.65
N ARG A 310 5.33 9.99 0.75
CA ARG A 310 5.49 10.70 2.02
C ARG A 310 4.14 11.01 2.67
N ASN A 311 3.15 11.44 1.90
CA ASN A 311 1.83 11.80 2.39
C ASN A 311 1.11 10.60 3.01
N ILE A 312 1.30 9.37 2.46
CA ILE A 312 0.82 8.12 3.07
C ILE A 312 1.41 7.94 4.47
N LEU A 313 2.73 8.15 4.64
CA LEU A 313 3.38 8.05 5.95
C LEU A 313 2.85 9.09 6.93
N VAL A 314 2.69 10.35 6.50
CA VAL A 314 2.16 11.42 7.33
C VAL A 314 0.73 11.09 7.78
N TYR A 315 -0.14 10.64 6.87
CA TYR A 315 -1.49 10.21 7.20
C TYR A 315 -1.47 9.10 8.26
N GLY A 316 -0.70 8.03 8.00
CA GLY A 316 -0.59 6.89 8.91
C GLY A 316 -0.09 7.31 10.30
N LEU A 317 0.97 8.11 10.37
CA LEU A 317 1.49 8.61 11.64
C LEU A 317 0.47 9.48 12.38
N CYS A 318 -0.24 10.37 11.69
CA CYS A 318 -1.28 11.19 12.28
C CYS A 318 -2.41 10.35 12.89
N VAL A 319 -2.87 9.33 12.17
CA VAL A 319 -3.92 8.42 12.68
C VAL A 319 -3.41 7.60 13.86
N VAL A 320 -2.24 6.95 13.72
CA VAL A 320 -1.66 6.11 14.77
C VAL A 320 -1.41 6.91 16.06
N ILE A 321 -0.76 8.07 15.95
CA ILE A 321 -0.52 8.94 17.10
C ILE A 321 -1.84 9.38 17.73
N GLY A 322 -2.81 9.77 16.91
CA GLY A 322 -4.12 10.21 17.38
C GLY A 322 -4.95 9.11 18.06
N LEU A 323 -4.73 7.84 17.70
CA LEU A 323 -5.37 6.68 18.36
C LEU A 323 -4.70 6.32 19.69
N LEU A 324 -3.36 6.51 19.78
CA LEU A 324 -2.59 6.12 20.95
C LEU A 324 -2.56 7.19 22.06
N ILE A 325 -2.84 8.45 21.72
CA ILE A 325 -2.95 9.53 22.72
C ILE A 325 -4.41 9.64 23.16
N LEU A 326 -4.68 9.14 24.35
CA LEU A 326 -5.95 9.36 25.04
C LEU A 326 -5.96 10.81 25.55
N LEU A 327 -6.92 11.63 25.11
CA LEU A 327 -7.21 12.95 25.68
C LEU A 327 -8.35 12.84 26.69
#